data_bd973cd0edc9f18cfc28f1ef718f6298
#
_entry.id   bd973cd0edc9f18cfc28f1ef718f6298
#
_cell.length_a   1.000
_cell.length_b   1.000
_cell.length_c   1.000
_cell.angle_alpha   90.00
_cell.angle_beta   90.00
_cell.angle_gamma   90.00
#
_symmetry.space_group_name_H-M   'P 1'
#
loop_
_entity.id
_entity.type
_entity.pdbx_description
1 polymer ?
#
loop_
_entity_poly.entity_id
_entity_poly.type
_entity_poly.pdbx_seq_one_letter_code
_entity_poly.pdbx_strand_id
1 'polypeptide(L)'
;MKKYLSPGNLIVTAGGILAFVGMTAYFTDSVNLSVPTFFYGVPIFLIGLGLKTSEIAPVELFDKTNFATNKFNRPKELTALVKDVTRWRYGIKAHLESSLESLNLWDEDNPPQLKEIEEITKEEKNGLRMRFVLNAVPLEKWIEKQERLNRFFVKGLESEFIIDDNKKEFDFILFY
;
A
#
# COMPACT_ATOMS: atom_id res chain seq x y z
N MET A 1 14.65 -1.14 5.59
CA MET A 1 13.83 -1.34 4.38
C MET A 1 13.90 -2.79 3.94
N LYS A 2 12.92 -3.61 4.26
CA LYS A 2 12.77 -4.93 3.63
C LYS A 2 12.29 -4.68 2.20
N LYS A 3 13.17 -4.90 1.23
CA LYS A 3 12.84 -4.84 -0.18
C LYS A 3 11.88 -6.00 -0.46
N TYR A 4 10.58 -5.77 -0.39
CA TYR A 4 9.60 -6.77 -0.79
C TYR A 4 9.83 -7.08 -2.27
N LEU A 5 9.95 -8.36 -2.57
CA LEU A 5 10.02 -8.80 -3.96
C LEU A 5 8.67 -8.46 -4.60
N SER A 6 8.65 -7.43 -5.44
CA SER A 6 7.38 -6.99 -6.03
C SER A 6 6.93 -7.99 -7.10
N PRO A 7 5.61 -8.26 -7.20
CA PRO A 7 5.09 -9.15 -8.23
C PRO A 7 5.45 -8.70 -9.64
N GLY A 8 5.42 -7.38 -9.92
CA GLY A 8 5.85 -6.83 -11.20
C GLY A 8 7.31 -7.14 -11.51
N ASN A 9 8.23 -6.99 -10.53
CA ASN A 9 9.63 -7.34 -10.72
C ASN A 9 9.82 -8.85 -11.03
N LEU A 10 9.06 -9.72 -10.38
CA LEU A 10 9.13 -11.16 -10.64
C LEU A 10 8.74 -11.48 -12.08
N ILE A 11 7.65 -10.90 -12.58
CA ILE A 11 7.16 -11.14 -13.95
C ILE A 11 8.12 -10.55 -14.97
N VAL A 12 8.64 -9.33 -14.74
CA VAL A 12 9.67 -8.73 -15.62
C VAL A 12 10.90 -9.61 -15.68
N THR A 13 11.39 -10.08 -14.53
CA THR A 13 12.60 -10.91 -14.48
C THR A 13 12.37 -12.25 -15.19
N ALA A 14 11.25 -12.91 -14.93
CA ALA A 14 10.92 -14.19 -15.59
C ALA A 14 10.79 -14.04 -17.11
N GLY A 15 10.06 -13.02 -17.58
CA GLY A 15 9.92 -12.73 -19.00
C GLY A 15 11.26 -12.35 -19.66
N GLY A 16 12.09 -11.55 -18.98
CA GLY A 16 13.40 -11.17 -19.44
C GLY A 16 14.36 -12.37 -19.60
N ILE A 17 14.37 -13.28 -18.62
CA ILE A 17 15.16 -14.52 -18.69
C ILE A 17 14.70 -15.38 -19.86
N LEU A 18 13.38 -15.60 -20.03
CA LEU A 18 12.84 -16.38 -21.14
C LEU A 18 13.19 -15.76 -22.49
N ALA A 19 13.03 -14.45 -22.65
CA ALA A 19 13.36 -13.75 -23.88
C ALA A 19 14.87 -13.84 -24.20
N PHE A 20 15.72 -13.72 -23.17
CA PHE A 20 17.17 -13.84 -23.31
C PHE A 20 17.58 -15.27 -23.72
N VAL A 21 17.01 -16.29 -23.08
CA VAL A 21 17.24 -17.71 -23.47
C VAL A 21 16.79 -17.95 -24.90
N GLY A 22 15.63 -17.44 -25.30
CA GLY A 22 15.13 -17.56 -26.66
C GLY A 22 16.05 -16.90 -27.68
N MET A 23 16.58 -15.72 -27.36
CA MET A 23 17.54 -15.02 -28.24
C MET A 23 18.84 -15.78 -28.35
N THR A 24 19.43 -16.28 -27.29
CA THR A 24 20.65 -17.08 -27.34
C THR A 24 20.48 -18.40 -28.09
N ALA A 25 19.34 -19.07 -27.87
CA ALA A 25 19.00 -20.29 -28.61
C ALA A 25 18.82 -20.06 -30.10
N TYR A 26 18.35 -18.87 -30.49
CA TYR A 26 18.27 -18.48 -31.90
C TYR A 26 19.68 -18.41 -32.57
N PHE A 27 20.65 -17.78 -31.88
CA PHE A 27 22.02 -17.69 -32.41
C PHE A 27 22.79 -19.04 -32.43
N THR A 28 22.28 -20.04 -31.70
CA THR A 28 22.83 -21.40 -31.68
C THR A 28 22.04 -22.40 -32.54
N ASP A 29 21.18 -21.92 -33.46
CA ASP A 29 20.32 -22.71 -34.34
C ASP A 29 19.39 -23.70 -33.61
N SER A 30 19.11 -23.46 -32.34
CA SER A 30 18.23 -24.31 -31.53
C SER A 30 16.75 -23.88 -31.67
N VAL A 31 16.15 -24.07 -32.82
CA VAL A 31 14.80 -23.59 -33.18
C VAL A 31 13.73 -24.07 -32.20
N ASN A 32 13.78 -25.34 -31.78
CA ASN A 32 12.81 -25.92 -30.86
C ASN A 32 12.81 -25.24 -29.47
N LEU A 33 13.90 -24.59 -29.09
CA LEU A 33 14.02 -23.85 -27.86
C LEU A 33 13.78 -22.35 -28.09
N SER A 34 14.33 -21.78 -29.16
CA SER A 34 14.28 -20.33 -29.41
C SER A 34 12.85 -19.83 -29.63
N VAL A 35 12.08 -20.53 -30.49
CA VAL A 35 10.73 -20.09 -30.87
C VAL A 35 9.80 -20.00 -29.64
N PRO A 36 9.60 -21.05 -28.83
CA PRO A 36 8.68 -20.96 -27.71
C PRO A 36 9.18 -19.98 -26.61
N THR A 37 10.48 -20.00 -26.28
CA THR A 37 10.98 -19.15 -25.20
C THR A 37 10.97 -17.67 -25.57
N PHE A 38 11.27 -17.32 -26.81
CA PHE A 38 11.19 -15.94 -27.27
C PHE A 38 9.73 -15.47 -27.40
N PHE A 39 8.89 -16.31 -28.02
CA PHE A 39 7.48 -15.98 -28.25
C PHE A 39 6.67 -15.78 -26.97
N TYR A 40 6.96 -16.52 -25.93
CA TYR A 40 6.34 -16.32 -24.61
C TYR A 40 7.11 -15.30 -23.74
N GLY A 41 8.43 -15.27 -23.83
CA GLY A 41 9.27 -14.40 -22.99
C GLY A 41 9.01 -12.91 -23.24
N VAL A 42 8.92 -12.48 -24.50
CA VAL A 42 8.71 -11.07 -24.83
C VAL A 42 7.35 -10.54 -24.34
N PRO A 43 6.20 -11.19 -24.61
CA PRO A 43 4.93 -10.75 -24.05
C PRO A 43 4.89 -10.74 -22.51
N ILE A 44 5.43 -11.76 -21.85
CA ILE A 44 5.50 -11.80 -20.38
C ILE A 44 6.34 -10.64 -19.85
N PHE A 45 7.46 -10.32 -20.46
CA PHE A 45 8.30 -9.19 -20.12
C PHE A 45 7.55 -7.86 -20.24
N LEU A 46 6.84 -7.64 -21.37
CA LEU A 46 6.08 -6.41 -21.60
C LEU A 46 4.90 -6.26 -20.62
N ILE A 47 4.18 -7.36 -20.35
CA ILE A 47 3.12 -7.37 -19.31
C ILE A 47 3.72 -7.04 -17.93
N GLY A 48 4.87 -7.64 -17.62
CA GLY A 48 5.60 -7.35 -16.39
C GLY A 48 5.97 -5.88 -16.25
N LEU A 49 6.44 -5.23 -17.33
CA LEU A 49 6.72 -3.79 -17.32
C LEU A 49 5.46 -2.96 -17.06
N GLY A 50 4.35 -3.28 -17.73
CA GLY A 50 3.07 -2.59 -17.50
C GLY A 50 2.57 -2.73 -16.07
N LEU A 51 2.67 -3.94 -15.48
CA LEU A 51 2.36 -4.14 -14.06
C LEU A 51 3.30 -3.34 -13.16
N LYS A 52 4.60 -3.35 -13.45
CA LYS A 52 5.60 -2.66 -12.65
C LYS A 52 5.39 -1.15 -12.61
N THR A 53 5.00 -0.53 -13.70
CA THR A 53 4.76 0.92 -13.77
C THR A 53 3.52 1.36 -13.00
N SER A 54 2.53 0.47 -12.84
CA SER A 54 1.29 0.74 -12.09
C SER A 54 1.33 0.22 -10.63
N GLU A 55 2.43 -0.37 -10.20
CA GLU A 55 2.55 -1.06 -8.92
C GLU A 55 2.66 -0.10 -7.75
N ILE A 56 1.76 -0.26 -6.77
CA ILE A 56 1.75 0.49 -5.51
C ILE A 56 2.12 -0.47 -4.39
N ALA A 57 3.19 -0.15 -3.67
CA ALA A 57 3.70 -0.97 -2.58
C ALA A 57 2.71 -1.01 -1.40
N PRO A 58 2.64 -2.15 -0.67
CA PRO A 58 1.88 -2.23 0.56
C PRO A 58 2.48 -1.34 1.64
N VAL A 59 1.60 -0.79 2.48
CA VAL A 59 1.99 -0.05 3.69
C VAL A 59 2.65 -1.01 4.68
N GLU A 60 3.68 -0.55 5.39
CA GLU A 60 4.38 -1.36 6.38
C GLU A 60 3.51 -1.58 7.62
N LEU A 61 3.50 -2.83 8.10
CA LEU A 61 2.92 -3.19 9.38
C LEU A 61 4.04 -3.17 10.42
N PHE A 62 3.92 -2.28 11.38
CA PHE A 62 4.74 -2.33 12.58
C PHE A 62 4.20 -3.44 13.50
N ASP A 63 5.02 -4.32 13.99
CA ASP A 63 4.64 -5.48 14.80
C ASP A 63 3.49 -6.36 14.25
N LYS A 64 3.85 -7.25 13.33
CA LYS A 64 2.92 -8.22 12.73
C LYS A 64 2.26 -9.16 13.74
N THR A 65 2.87 -9.37 14.91
CA THR A 65 2.39 -10.29 15.93
C THR A 65 1.13 -9.74 16.60
N ASN A 66 1.12 -8.46 16.94
CA ASN A 66 -0.04 -7.78 17.50
C ASN A 66 -1.20 -7.74 16.51
N PHE A 67 -0.92 -7.53 15.22
CA PHE A 67 -1.94 -7.59 14.17
C PHE A 67 -2.64 -8.94 14.06
N ALA A 68 -1.90 -10.04 14.25
CA ALA A 68 -2.47 -11.38 14.21
C ALA A 68 -3.34 -11.67 15.45
N THR A 69 -2.89 -11.23 16.62
CA THR A 69 -3.57 -11.46 17.89
C THR A 69 -4.87 -10.67 18.00
N ASN A 70 -4.88 -9.41 17.59
CA ASN A 70 -6.04 -8.52 17.72
C ASN A 70 -7.03 -8.60 16.55
N LYS A 71 -6.78 -9.44 15.56
CA LYS A 71 -7.61 -9.58 14.36
C LYS A 71 -9.10 -9.84 14.67
N PHE A 72 -9.40 -10.58 15.73
CA PHE A 72 -10.78 -10.94 16.09
C PHE A 72 -11.52 -9.84 16.85
N ASN A 73 -10.80 -8.91 17.48
CA ASN A 73 -11.38 -7.81 18.25
C ASN A 73 -11.59 -6.55 17.38
N ARG A 74 -10.92 -6.48 16.24
CA ARG A 74 -10.99 -5.32 15.35
C ARG A 74 -12.32 -5.26 14.59
N PRO A 75 -12.98 -4.09 14.51
CA PRO A 75 -14.14 -3.87 13.65
C PRO A 75 -13.89 -4.30 12.21
N LYS A 76 -14.93 -4.80 11.54
CA LYS A 76 -14.83 -5.32 10.17
C LYS A 76 -14.33 -4.26 9.19
N GLU A 77 -14.77 -3.02 9.37
CA GLU A 77 -14.41 -1.86 8.55
C GLU A 77 -12.90 -1.56 8.66
N LEU A 78 -12.36 -1.54 9.88
CA LEU A 78 -10.92 -1.36 10.10
C LEU A 78 -10.11 -2.55 9.58
N THR A 79 -10.65 -3.76 9.69
CA THR A 79 -10.02 -4.96 9.11
C THR A 79 -9.95 -4.86 7.59
N ALA A 80 -11.01 -4.37 6.94
CA ALA A 80 -11.05 -4.15 5.50
C ALA A 80 -10.04 -3.07 5.07
N LEU A 81 -9.97 -1.96 5.81
CA LEU A 81 -8.99 -0.89 5.58
C LEU A 81 -7.55 -1.40 5.66
N VAL A 82 -7.19 -2.10 6.74
CA VAL A 82 -5.86 -2.69 6.90
C VAL A 82 -5.54 -3.62 5.74
N LYS A 83 -6.46 -4.51 5.38
CA LYS A 83 -6.27 -5.43 4.25
C LYS A 83 -6.07 -4.69 2.93
N ASP A 84 -6.78 -3.58 2.70
CA ASP A 84 -6.71 -2.83 1.45
C ASP A 84 -5.37 -2.10 1.29
N VAL A 85 -4.84 -1.50 2.35
CA VAL A 85 -3.57 -0.75 2.28
C VAL A 85 -2.32 -1.62 2.43
N THR A 86 -2.44 -2.84 2.98
CA THR A 86 -1.31 -3.77 3.19
C THR A 86 -1.11 -4.78 2.07
N ARG A 87 -1.85 -4.69 0.97
CA ARG A 87 -1.66 -5.52 -0.23
C ARG A 87 -1.02 -4.73 -1.37
N TRP A 88 -0.39 -5.44 -2.30
CA TRP A 88 0.02 -4.87 -3.58
C TRP A 88 -1.21 -4.41 -4.37
N ARG A 89 -1.13 -3.23 -4.97
CA ARG A 89 -2.18 -2.64 -5.80
C ARG A 89 -1.60 -2.20 -7.13
N TYR A 90 -2.45 -2.09 -8.14
CA TYR A 90 -2.05 -1.74 -9.50
C TYR A 90 -2.96 -0.62 -10.03
N GLY A 91 -2.47 0.62 -10.05
CA GLY A 91 -3.17 1.78 -10.58
C GLY A 91 -4.50 2.16 -9.92
N ILE A 92 -4.89 1.48 -8.84
CA ILE A 92 -6.17 1.72 -8.15
C ILE A 92 -5.88 2.36 -6.78
N LYS A 93 -6.50 3.51 -6.52
CA LYS A 93 -6.46 4.16 -5.19
C LYS A 93 -7.07 3.21 -4.15
N ALA A 94 -6.50 3.16 -2.95
CA ALA A 94 -7.14 2.50 -1.82
C ALA A 94 -8.42 3.22 -1.41
N HIS A 95 -9.33 2.52 -0.74
CA HIS A 95 -10.51 3.17 -0.16
C HIS A 95 -10.14 4.32 0.76
N LEU A 96 -9.05 4.20 1.52
CA LEU A 96 -8.51 5.27 2.34
C LEU A 96 -8.19 6.52 1.51
N GLU A 97 -7.48 6.38 0.40
CA GLU A 97 -7.08 7.48 -0.48
C GLU A 97 -8.30 8.16 -1.10
N SER A 98 -9.25 7.38 -1.62
CA SER A 98 -10.52 7.89 -2.15
C SER A 98 -11.36 8.62 -1.10
N SER A 99 -11.24 8.18 0.15
CA SER A 99 -11.91 8.80 1.29
C SER A 99 -11.31 10.13 1.66
N LEU A 100 -9.98 10.21 1.69
CA LEU A 100 -9.26 11.46 1.92
C LEU A 100 -9.57 12.47 0.82
N GLU A 101 -9.67 12.04 -0.43
CA GLU A 101 -10.08 12.86 -1.56
C GLU A 101 -11.50 13.42 -1.36
N SER A 102 -12.47 12.59 -0.96
CA SER A 102 -13.84 13.01 -0.67
C SER A 102 -13.95 14.02 0.48
N LEU A 103 -12.99 13.99 1.39
CA LEU A 103 -12.89 14.91 2.53
C LEU A 103 -12.08 16.18 2.21
N ASN A 104 -11.59 16.36 0.97
CA ASN A 104 -10.64 17.39 0.57
C ASN A 104 -9.31 17.36 1.35
N LEU A 105 -8.89 16.15 1.74
CA LEU A 105 -7.61 15.84 2.38
C LEU A 105 -6.64 15.17 1.41
N TRP A 106 -6.78 15.44 0.14
CA TRP A 106 -5.96 14.88 -0.95
C TRP A 106 -5.45 15.99 -1.85
N ASP A 107 -4.22 15.84 -2.30
CA ASP A 107 -3.61 16.67 -3.32
C ASP A 107 -3.09 15.73 -4.42
N GLU A 108 -3.38 16.03 -5.68
CA GLU A 108 -3.04 15.10 -6.79
C GLU A 108 -1.53 15.08 -7.08
N ASP A 109 -0.86 16.22 -6.91
CA ASP A 109 0.58 16.35 -7.23
C ASP A 109 1.47 15.86 -6.08
N ASN A 110 1.02 16.09 -4.83
CA ASN A 110 1.80 15.74 -3.64
C ASN A 110 0.88 15.26 -2.49
N PRO A 111 0.25 14.09 -2.66
CA PRO A 111 -0.75 13.59 -1.73
C PRO A 111 -0.15 13.18 -0.37
N PRO A 112 -0.95 13.19 0.70
CA PRO A 112 -0.55 12.61 1.96
C PRO A 112 -0.28 11.11 1.80
N GLN A 113 0.72 10.61 2.49
CA GLN A 113 1.14 9.22 2.38
C GLN A 113 0.99 8.49 3.71
N LEU A 114 0.28 7.37 3.70
CA LEU A 114 0.26 6.44 4.81
C LEU A 114 1.56 5.61 4.79
N LYS A 115 2.43 5.83 5.78
CA LYS A 115 3.72 5.16 5.91
C LYS A 115 3.62 3.81 6.61
N GLU A 116 2.91 3.80 7.71
CA GLU A 116 2.95 2.71 8.68
C GLU A 116 1.61 2.55 9.38
N ILE A 117 1.27 1.32 9.72
CA ILE A 117 0.12 0.98 10.55
C ILE A 117 0.60 0.13 11.71
N GLU A 118 0.09 0.43 12.90
CA GLU A 118 0.37 -0.32 14.11
C GLU A 118 -0.90 -0.55 14.93
N GLU A 119 -0.99 -1.71 15.55
CA GLU A 119 -1.96 -1.95 16.61
C GLU A 119 -1.36 -1.56 17.95
N ILE A 120 -2.07 -0.69 18.65
CA ILE A 120 -1.67 -0.20 19.97
C ILE A 120 -2.75 -0.52 21.00
N THR A 121 -2.34 -0.57 22.25
CA THR A 121 -3.26 -0.62 23.39
C THR A 121 -2.94 0.55 24.31
N LYS A 122 -3.92 1.42 24.56
CA LYS A 122 -3.80 2.59 25.45
C LYS A 122 -4.98 2.58 26.40
N GLU A 123 -4.72 2.63 27.72
CA GLU A 123 -5.76 2.68 28.76
C GLU A 123 -6.83 1.57 28.60
N GLU A 124 -6.39 0.34 28.36
CA GLU A 124 -7.24 -0.85 28.11
C GLU A 124 -8.09 -0.80 26.84
N LYS A 125 -8.00 0.26 26.03
CA LYS A 125 -8.63 0.33 24.70
C LYS A 125 -7.65 -0.10 23.60
N ASN A 126 -8.11 -0.93 22.70
CA ASN A 126 -7.34 -1.24 21.50
C ASN A 126 -7.49 -0.12 20.47
N GLY A 127 -6.43 0.16 19.73
CA GLY A 127 -6.44 1.20 18.73
C GLY A 127 -5.61 0.83 17.50
N LEU A 128 -6.01 1.40 16.38
CA LEU A 128 -5.26 1.34 15.13
C LEU A 128 -4.56 2.67 14.90
N ARG A 129 -3.23 2.69 15.04
CA ARG A 129 -2.39 3.85 14.74
C ARG A 129 -2.01 3.83 13.26
N MET A 130 -2.24 4.93 12.60
CA MET A 130 -1.89 5.18 11.20
C MET A 130 -0.96 6.38 11.12
N ARG A 131 0.28 6.18 10.69
CA ARG A 131 1.27 7.25 10.52
C ARG A 131 1.24 7.81 9.12
N PHE A 132 0.94 9.10 9.02
CA PHE A 132 0.86 9.84 7.77
C PHE A 132 2.00 10.85 7.62
N VAL A 133 2.47 11.01 6.40
CA VAL A 133 3.25 12.18 5.95
C VAL A 133 2.26 13.16 5.34
N LEU A 134 2.29 14.42 5.80
CA LEU A 134 1.33 15.45 5.40
C LEU A 134 1.45 15.89 3.94
N ASN A 135 2.71 16.01 3.46
CA ASN A 135 3.02 16.53 2.13
C ASN A 135 2.33 17.89 1.87
N ALA A 136 1.53 18.04 0.80
CA ALA A 136 0.87 19.30 0.46
C ALA A 136 -0.39 19.61 1.30
N VAL A 137 -0.90 18.66 2.07
CA VAL A 137 -2.12 18.84 2.86
C VAL A 137 -1.77 19.23 4.30
N PRO A 138 -2.00 20.49 4.73
CA PRO A 138 -1.61 20.94 6.06
C PRO A 138 -2.43 20.27 7.16
N LEU A 139 -1.81 20.10 8.34
CA LEU A 139 -2.38 19.43 9.50
C LEU A 139 -3.69 20.08 9.99
N GLU A 140 -3.81 21.39 9.88
CA GLU A 140 -4.99 22.15 10.29
C GLU A 140 -6.25 21.65 9.57
N LYS A 141 -6.13 21.29 8.30
CA LYS A 141 -7.24 20.69 7.53
C LYS A 141 -7.66 19.32 8.09
N TRP A 142 -6.70 18.51 8.54
CA TRP A 142 -6.99 17.22 9.15
C TRP A 142 -7.75 17.36 10.47
N ILE A 143 -7.29 18.29 11.32
CA ILE A 143 -7.94 18.59 12.59
C ILE A 143 -9.38 19.10 12.36
N GLU A 144 -9.57 20.02 11.41
CA GLU A 144 -10.91 20.50 11.03
C GLU A 144 -11.85 19.40 10.59
N LYS A 145 -11.34 18.36 9.93
CA LYS A 145 -12.12 17.24 9.42
C LYS A 145 -12.20 16.03 10.36
N GLN A 146 -11.64 16.11 11.57
CA GLN A 146 -11.55 14.97 12.51
C GLN A 146 -12.89 14.26 12.74
N GLU A 147 -13.97 15.00 13.00
CA GLU A 147 -15.29 14.40 13.20
C GLU A 147 -15.81 13.66 11.97
N ARG A 148 -15.50 14.17 10.77
CA ARG A 148 -15.89 13.51 9.53
C ARG A 148 -15.06 12.27 9.27
N LEU A 149 -13.76 12.31 9.56
CA LEU A 149 -12.87 11.15 9.51
C LEU A 149 -13.37 10.04 10.43
N ASN A 150 -13.76 10.37 11.66
CA ASN A 150 -14.28 9.39 12.62
C ASN A 150 -15.55 8.72 12.11
N ARG A 151 -16.50 9.49 11.58
CA ARG A 151 -17.75 8.95 11.01
C ARG A 151 -17.52 8.13 9.75
N PHE A 152 -16.46 8.45 9.02
CA PHE A 152 -16.13 7.78 7.76
C PHE A 152 -15.56 6.39 8.02
N PHE A 153 -14.60 6.26 8.94
CA PHE A 153 -13.95 4.98 9.20
C PHE A 153 -14.84 4.00 9.95
N VAL A 154 -15.39 4.40 11.08
CA VAL A 154 -16.40 3.62 11.82
C VAL A 154 -17.22 4.56 12.68
N LYS A 155 -18.53 4.47 12.57
CA LYS A 155 -19.45 5.28 13.36
C LYS A 155 -19.33 4.94 14.84
N GLY A 156 -18.91 5.90 15.65
CA GLY A 156 -18.82 5.76 17.10
C GLY A 156 -17.41 5.45 17.65
N LEU A 157 -16.37 5.44 16.82
CA LEU A 157 -15.00 5.35 17.32
C LEU A 157 -14.49 6.71 17.80
N GLU A 158 -13.65 6.65 18.83
CA GLU A 158 -12.88 7.81 19.29
C GLU A 158 -11.58 7.90 18.48
N SER A 159 -11.15 9.11 18.18
CA SER A 159 -9.87 9.31 17.49
C SER A 159 -8.98 10.33 18.20
N GLU A 160 -7.70 10.14 18.08
CA GLU A 160 -6.65 11.01 18.59
C GLU A 160 -5.65 11.33 17.48
N PHE A 161 -5.17 12.59 17.44
CA PHE A 161 -4.04 13.01 16.63
C PHE A 161 -2.81 13.20 17.51
N ILE A 162 -1.71 12.54 17.19
CA ILE A 162 -0.40 12.76 17.81
C ILE A 162 0.51 13.36 16.74
N ILE A 163 0.99 14.57 17.00
CA ILE A 163 1.77 15.36 16.05
C ILE A 163 3.25 15.17 16.37
N ASP A 164 4.06 14.86 15.35
CA ASP A 164 5.50 14.82 15.48
C ASP A 164 6.08 16.24 15.60
N ASP A 165 7.18 16.40 16.35
CA ASP A 165 7.86 17.68 16.61
C ASP A 165 8.19 18.46 15.32
N ASN A 166 8.46 17.76 14.24
CA ASN A 166 8.77 18.35 12.93
C ASN A 166 7.55 18.80 12.13
N LYS A 167 6.31 18.56 12.61
CA LYS A 167 5.04 18.86 11.92
C LYS A 167 4.93 18.36 10.48
N LYS A 168 5.74 17.38 10.09
CA LYS A 168 5.73 16.77 8.76
C LYS A 168 4.98 15.44 8.75
N GLU A 169 4.95 14.78 9.89
CA GLU A 169 4.27 13.51 10.11
C GLU A 169 3.32 13.64 11.30
N PHE A 170 2.29 12.82 11.30
CA PHE A 170 1.37 12.72 12.43
C PHE A 170 0.81 11.30 12.51
N ASP A 171 0.45 10.89 13.71
CA ASP A 171 -0.24 9.65 13.96
C ASP A 171 -1.74 9.93 14.12
N PHE A 172 -2.55 9.27 13.32
CA PHE A 172 -4.00 9.22 13.47
C PHE A 172 -4.38 7.89 14.10
N ILE A 173 -4.97 7.94 15.29
CA ILE A 173 -5.31 6.76 16.07
C ILE A 173 -6.82 6.63 16.14
N LEU A 174 -7.35 5.45 15.85
CA LEU A 174 -8.75 5.08 16.00
C LEU A 174 -8.87 4.03 17.10
N PHE A 175 -9.57 4.35 18.18
CA PHE A 175 -9.81 3.43 19.31
C PHE A 175 -11.11 2.65 19.11
N TYR A 176 -11.07 1.34 19.45
CA TYR A 176 -12.21 0.41 19.32
C TYR A 176 -12.28 -0.59 20.47
#